data_819c7aa1337f10a900d95d99f354b829
#
_entry.id   819c7aa1337f10a900d95d99f354b829
#
_cell.length_a   1.000
_cell.length_b   1.000
_cell.length_c   1.000
_cell.angle_alpha   90.00
_cell.angle_beta   90.00
_cell.angle_gamma   90.00
#
_symmetry.space_group_name_H-M   'P 1'
#
loop_
_entity.id
_entity.type
_entity.pdbx_description
1 polymer ?
#
loop_
_entity_poly.entity_id
_entity_poly.type
_entity_poly.pdbx_seq_one_letter_code
_entity_poly.pdbx_strand_id
1 'polypeptide(L)'
;MPTAAPPSNPILNNPYQEPARHYATDLLGNLDYDTIAAGRRLFVPEVQAMPGKHSGQKEVFEFNELAASYGTHVINLLRREVSQWRAAGYPDATRVTRELLAYWFPDLDESPVKKLFFAQREAVETAIWLNEVAGRSNAGTHLLHQLRTGQQAVSPHPADHLPRLAFKMATGTGKTVVMAALILYHYLNRRQYRQDVRFADYFLLVAPGITIRDRLGVLRVDPAPDRHYAQDYYHQRKLVPLAYEDALEGLNARLVIANYHQFEPRTLQGNKRGAFDGKIGADGKKLGEYEDYAQVFRRLLGGFRPGGRLLVLNDEAHHCYLPQVAPGRKAKA
;
A
#
# COMPACT_ATOMS: atom_id res chain seq x y z
N MET A 1 -9.81 36.13 3.66
CA MET A 1 -8.64 36.77 3.02
C MET A 1 -8.37 36.02 1.73
N PRO A 2 -8.05 36.70 0.62
CA PRO A 2 -7.69 36.00 -0.61
C PRO A 2 -6.45 35.14 -0.31
N THR A 3 -6.50 33.85 -0.61
CA THR A 3 -5.32 32.97 -0.58
C THR A 3 -4.28 33.54 -1.54
N ALA A 4 -3.05 33.75 -1.06
CA ALA A 4 -1.95 34.19 -1.89
C ALA A 4 -1.81 33.31 -3.12
N ALA A 5 -1.53 33.87 -4.27
CA ALA A 5 -1.33 33.11 -5.49
C ALA A 5 -0.12 32.19 -5.32
N PRO A 6 -0.20 30.93 -5.81
CA PRO A 6 0.93 30.01 -5.69
C PRO A 6 2.18 30.62 -6.38
N PRO A 7 3.37 30.37 -5.83
CA PRO A 7 4.61 30.88 -6.41
C PRO A 7 4.83 30.30 -7.81
N SER A 8 5.59 31.02 -8.64
CA SER A 8 5.94 30.57 -10.00
C SER A 8 6.67 29.23 -10.05
N ASN A 9 7.39 28.88 -8.99
CA ASN A 9 8.00 27.57 -8.80
C ASN A 9 7.70 27.06 -7.38
N PRO A 10 6.69 26.18 -7.19
CA PRO A 10 6.34 25.66 -5.89
C PRO A 10 7.26 24.53 -5.40
N ILE A 11 8.29 24.14 -6.17
CA ILE A 11 9.18 23.05 -5.83
C ILE A 11 10.21 23.51 -4.80
N LEU A 12 10.08 23.05 -3.56
CA LEU A 12 10.99 23.40 -2.45
C LEU A 12 12.12 22.40 -2.25
N ASN A 13 11.94 21.14 -2.68
CA ASN A 13 12.83 20.03 -2.31
C ASN A 13 13.23 19.22 -3.53
N ASN A 14 14.40 18.58 -3.44
CA ASN A 14 14.79 17.54 -4.38
C ASN A 14 13.88 16.31 -4.21
N PRO A 15 13.23 15.79 -5.27
CA PRO A 15 12.30 14.66 -5.15
C PRO A 15 12.95 13.33 -4.76
N TYR A 16 14.27 13.23 -4.77
CA TYR A 16 15.03 12.04 -4.40
C TYR A 16 15.55 12.05 -2.97
N GLN A 17 15.45 13.18 -2.27
CA GLN A 17 15.89 13.35 -0.89
C GLN A 17 14.72 13.57 0.06
N GLU A 18 14.94 13.30 1.33
CA GLU A 18 13.95 13.63 2.35
C GLU A 18 13.66 15.13 2.34
N PRO A 19 12.38 15.55 2.37
CA PRO A 19 12.04 16.96 2.34
C PRO A 19 12.66 17.72 3.52
N ALA A 20 13.46 18.74 3.22
CA ALA A 20 14.10 19.59 4.21
C ALA A 20 13.29 20.85 4.54
N ARG A 21 12.27 21.16 3.75
CA ARG A 21 11.43 22.36 3.89
C ARG A 21 10.00 22.06 3.45
N HIS A 22 9.06 22.83 3.99
CA HIS A 22 7.66 22.75 3.56
C HIS A 22 6.99 24.12 3.72
N TYR A 23 5.93 24.38 2.95
CA TYR A 23 5.06 25.52 3.17
C TYR A 23 4.27 25.33 4.46
N ALA A 24 4.21 26.36 5.29
CA ALA A 24 3.37 26.35 6.49
C ALA A 24 1.88 26.20 6.11
N THR A 25 1.07 25.90 7.07
CA THR A 25 -0.39 25.85 6.90
C THR A 25 -1.04 26.78 7.90
N ASP A 26 -2.12 27.44 7.46
CA ASP A 26 -2.99 28.17 8.35
C ASP A 26 -3.80 27.24 9.27
N LEU A 27 -4.58 27.80 10.18
CA LEU A 27 -5.43 27.06 11.11
C LEU A 27 -6.52 26.21 10.42
N LEU A 28 -6.84 26.49 9.16
CA LEU A 28 -7.82 25.76 8.35
C LEU A 28 -7.16 24.67 7.50
N GLY A 29 -5.83 24.54 7.55
CA GLY A 29 -5.06 23.58 6.77
C GLY A 29 -4.72 24.05 5.36
N ASN A 30 -5.02 25.29 4.97
CA ASN A 30 -4.62 25.86 3.69
C ASN A 30 -3.11 26.15 3.68
N LEU A 31 -2.49 26.01 2.51
CA LEU A 31 -1.06 26.32 2.36
C LEU A 31 -0.82 27.84 2.43
N ASP A 32 0.09 28.23 3.31
CA ASP A 32 0.66 29.56 3.34
C ASP A 32 1.94 29.56 2.49
N TYR A 33 1.86 30.12 1.29
CA TYR A 33 2.97 30.15 0.34
C TYR A 33 4.04 31.20 0.70
N ASP A 34 3.75 32.11 1.62
CA ASP A 34 4.67 33.15 2.06
C ASP A 34 5.58 32.66 3.19
N THR A 35 5.20 31.59 3.88
CA THR A 35 5.94 31.04 5.02
C THR A 35 6.50 29.64 4.72
N ILE A 36 7.83 29.55 4.69
CA ILE A 36 8.54 28.27 4.53
C ILE A 36 9.09 27.84 5.89
N ALA A 37 8.62 26.68 6.37
CA ALA A 37 9.11 26.05 7.57
C ALA A 37 10.23 25.04 7.28
N ALA A 38 11.16 24.89 8.22
CA ALA A 38 12.22 23.89 8.14
C ALA A 38 11.71 22.49 8.47
N GLY A 39 12.39 21.49 7.91
CA GLY A 39 12.10 20.09 8.13
C GLY A 39 10.95 19.56 7.29
N ARG A 40 10.65 18.30 7.50
CA ARG A 40 9.55 17.60 6.84
C ARG A 40 8.22 17.95 7.52
N ARG A 41 7.19 18.14 6.72
CA ARG A 41 5.83 18.33 7.24
C ARG A 41 5.38 17.09 8.03
N LEU A 42 4.92 17.31 9.25
CA LEU A 42 4.34 16.24 10.05
C LEU A 42 3.02 15.75 9.43
N PHE A 43 2.73 14.49 9.63
CA PHE A 43 1.41 13.96 9.34
C PHE A 43 0.44 14.53 10.39
N VAL A 44 -0.62 15.13 9.91
CA VAL A 44 -1.74 15.64 10.70
C VAL A 44 -2.95 14.80 10.32
N PRO A 45 -3.57 14.07 11.25
CA PRO A 45 -4.80 13.35 10.96
C PRO A 45 -5.90 14.36 10.59
N GLU A 46 -6.74 14.00 9.60
CA GLU A 46 -7.92 14.79 9.28
C GLU A 46 -8.87 14.78 10.49
N VAL A 47 -8.95 15.89 11.21
CA VAL A 47 -9.95 16.07 12.26
C VAL A 47 -11.29 16.23 11.56
N GLN A 48 -12.18 15.28 11.71
CA GLN A 48 -13.57 15.48 11.31
C GLN A 48 -14.11 16.62 12.16
N ALA A 49 -14.37 17.78 11.52
CA ALA A 49 -15.01 18.90 12.19
C ALA A 49 -16.34 18.40 12.76
N MET A 50 -16.42 18.25 14.09
CA MET A 50 -17.70 18.03 14.74
C MET A 50 -18.54 19.29 14.53
N PRO A 51 -19.79 19.18 14.03
CA PRO A 51 -20.67 20.32 13.93
C PRO A 51 -21.10 20.73 15.33
N GLY A 52 -20.37 21.66 15.94
CA GLY A 52 -20.64 22.22 17.25
C GLY A 52 -20.42 23.72 17.26
N LYS A 53 -21.38 24.46 17.81
CA LYS A 53 -21.30 25.91 18.04
C LYS A 53 -20.22 26.18 19.09
N HIS A 54 -18.99 26.52 18.66
CA HIS A 54 -17.92 26.93 19.58
C HIS A 54 -17.35 28.30 19.19
N SER A 55 -17.01 29.09 20.18
CA SER A 55 -16.42 30.42 20.00
C SER A 55 -14.96 30.28 19.58
N GLY A 56 -14.51 31.09 18.64
CA GLY A 56 -13.21 30.98 17.96
C GLY A 56 -11.96 30.94 18.87
N GLN A 57 -12.03 31.42 20.13
CA GLN A 57 -10.91 31.33 21.08
C GLN A 57 -10.68 29.91 21.61
N LYS A 58 -11.72 29.11 21.74
CA LYS A 58 -11.63 27.72 22.18
C LYS A 58 -11.02 26.82 21.09
N GLU A 59 -11.36 27.10 19.83
CA GLU A 59 -10.82 26.37 18.67
C GLU A 59 -9.31 26.56 18.51
N VAL A 60 -8.79 27.76 18.78
CA VAL A 60 -7.34 28.04 18.70
C VAL A 60 -6.55 27.31 19.78
N PHE A 61 -7.11 27.21 20.99
CA PHE A 61 -6.44 26.53 22.10
C PHE A 61 -6.42 25.01 21.88
N GLU A 62 -7.53 24.41 21.47
CA GLU A 62 -7.63 23.00 21.13
C GLU A 62 -6.72 22.65 19.94
N PHE A 63 -6.59 23.54 18.95
CA PHE A 63 -5.68 23.34 17.82
C PHE A 63 -4.20 23.34 18.25
N ASN A 64 -3.79 24.21 19.15
CA ASN A 64 -2.41 24.25 19.65
C ASN A 64 -2.06 23.02 20.49
N GLU A 65 -2.97 22.51 21.30
CA GLU A 65 -2.79 21.25 22.05
C GLU A 65 -2.73 20.05 21.09
N LEU A 66 -3.62 20.01 20.08
CA LEU A 66 -3.56 19.01 19.03
C LEU A 66 -2.25 19.09 18.24
N ALA A 67 -1.83 20.30 17.85
CA ALA A 67 -0.56 20.47 17.11
C ALA A 67 0.63 19.98 17.91
N ALA A 68 0.68 20.20 19.22
CA ALA A 68 1.71 19.67 20.10
C ALA A 68 1.69 18.13 20.17
N SER A 69 0.53 17.51 20.02
CA SER A 69 0.38 16.05 20.04
C SER A 69 0.75 15.38 18.71
N TYR A 70 0.81 16.11 17.60
CA TYR A 70 1.08 15.53 16.26
C TYR A 70 2.47 14.88 16.17
N GLY A 71 3.47 15.41 16.86
CA GLY A 71 4.79 14.83 16.91
C GLY A 71 4.81 13.40 17.49
N THR A 72 3.85 13.08 18.35
CA THR A 72 3.68 11.76 18.99
C THR A 72 2.69 10.86 18.26
N HIS A 73 2.07 11.34 17.18
CA HIS A 73 1.18 10.51 16.36
C HIS A 73 1.92 9.30 15.78
N VAL A 74 1.28 8.13 15.82
CA VAL A 74 1.88 6.84 15.42
C VAL A 74 2.56 6.89 14.04
N ILE A 75 2.00 7.60 13.07
CA ILE A 75 2.60 7.76 11.73
C ILE A 75 3.91 8.57 11.78
N ASN A 76 3.96 9.62 12.59
CA ASN A 76 5.18 10.43 12.72
C ASN A 76 6.26 9.68 13.51
N LEU A 77 5.87 8.89 14.51
CA LEU A 77 6.77 7.99 15.21
C LEU A 77 7.32 6.92 14.24
N LEU A 78 6.47 6.29 13.46
CA LEU A 78 6.86 5.30 12.45
C LEU A 78 7.86 5.89 11.44
N ARG A 79 7.61 7.09 10.93
CA ARG A 79 8.52 7.78 10.01
C ARG A 79 9.89 8.03 10.64
N ARG A 80 9.93 8.39 11.92
CA ARG A 80 11.17 8.60 12.65
C ARG A 80 11.95 7.30 12.82
N GLU A 81 11.30 6.21 13.21
CA GLU A 81 11.94 4.90 13.33
C GLU A 81 12.52 4.42 12.00
N VAL A 82 11.76 4.55 10.90
CA VAL A 82 12.23 4.19 9.56
C VAL A 82 13.41 5.07 9.11
N SER A 83 13.40 6.37 9.42
CA SER A 83 14.49 7.28 9.10
C SER A 83 15.77 6.93 9.90
N GLN A 84 15.65 6.60 11.18
CA GLN A 84 16.76 6.13 12.00
C GLN A 84 17.30 4.79 11.51
N TRP A 85 16.45 3.84 11.15
CA TRP A 85 16.83 2.56 10.59
C TRP A 85 17.61 2.71 9.28
N ARG A 86 17.16 3.63 8.39
CA ARG A 86 17.87 4.01 7.18
C ARG A 86 19.27 4.56 7.48
N ALA A 87 19.34 5.54 8.38
CA ALA A 87 20.60 6.19 8.78
C ALA A 87 21.60 5.20 9.41
N ALA A 88 21.12 4.15 10.07
CA ALA A 88 21.93 3.09 10.65
C ALA A 88 22.37 2.00 9.63
N GLY A 89 22.02 2.13 8.35
CA GLY A 89 22.40 1.15 7.31
C GLY A 89 21.57 -0.13 7.31
N TYR A 90 20.29 -0.04 7.70
CA TYR A 90 19.31 -1.12 7.68
C TYR A 90 19.67 -2.34 8.56
N PRO A 91 20.02 -2.16 9.84
CA PRO A 91 20.29 -3.27 10.74
C PRO A 91 19.09 -4.22 10.83
N ASP A 92 19.34 -5.49 11.14
CA ASP A 92 18.35 -6.55 11.28
C ASP A 92 17.56 -6.93 10.02
N ALA A 93 17.77 -6.25 8.91
CA ALA A 93 17.26 -6.69 7.61
C ALA A 93 18.06 -7.88 7.08
N THR A 94 17.43 -8.73 6.28
CA THR A 94 18.12 -9.82 5.60
C THR A 94 19.20 -9.27 4.65
N ARG A 95 20.12 -10.13 4.25
CA ARG A 95 21.15 -9.77 3.26
C ARG A 95 20.49 -9.34 1.93
N VAL A 96 19.51 -10.12 1.43
CA VAL A 96 18.79 -9.81 0.19
C VAL A 96 18.10 -8.45 0.29
N THR A 97 17.43 -8.16 1.41
CA THR A 97 16.77 -6.87 1.64
C THR A 97 17.75 -5.71 1.59
N ARG A 98 18.90 -5.82 2.26
CA ARG A 98 19.92 -4.77 2.24
C ARG A 98 20.52 -4.55 0.85
N GLU A 99 20.78 -5.62 0.10
CA GLU A 99 21.25 -5.54 -1.29
C GLU A 99 20.24 -4.84 -2.20
N LEU A 100 18.93 -5.14 -2.04
CA LEU A 100 17.87 -4.48 -2.78
C LEU A 100 17.76 -3.00 -2.42
N LEU A 101 17.77 -2.66 -1.13
CA LEU A 101 17.69 -1.26 -0.67
C LEU A 101 18.90 -0.45 -1.15
N ALA A 102 20.10 -0.98 -1.06
CA ALA A 102 21.30 -0.34 -1.59
C ALA A 102 21.25 -0.14 -3.11
N TYR A 103 20.69 -1.12 -3.83
CA TYR A 103 20.55 -1.03 -5.28
C TYR A 103 19.49 -0.02 -5.71
N TRP A 104 18.36 0.07 -5.01
CA TRP A 104 17.26 1.01 -5.33
C TRP A 104 17.56 2.44 -4.90
N PHE A 105 18.31 2.59 -3.81
CA PHE A 105 18.58 3.88 -3.16
C PHE A 105 20.08 4.11 -2.98
N PRO A 106 20.84 4.13 -4.08
CA PRO A 106 22.27 4.42 -4.01
C PRO A 106 22.49 5.83 -3.42
N ASP A 107 23.63 6.04 -2.84
CA ASP A 107 24.04 7.38 -2.42
C ASP A 107 24.03 8.31 -3.64
N LEU A 108 23.36 9.47 -3.50
CA LEU A 108 23.17 10.40 -4.60
C LEU A 108 24.48 11.10 -5.00
N ASP A 109 25.45 11.17 -4.07
CA ASP A 109 26.74 11.76 -4.31
C ASP A 109 27.67 10.79 -5.05
N GLU A 110 27.47 9.47 -4.85
CA GLU A 110 28.28 8.42 -5.49
C GLU A 110 27.71 7.92 -6.81
N SER A 111 26.41 8.08 -7.06
CA SER A 111 25.74 7.54 -8.25
C SER A 111 24.94 8.59 -9.00
N PRO A 112 25.27 8.82 -10.30
CA PRO A 112 24.46 9.72 -11.15
C PRO A 112 23.08 9.13 -11.49
N VAL A 113 22.87 7.83 -11.26
CA VAL A 113 21.64 7.12 -11.63
C VAL A 113 20.64 7.17 -10.48
N LYS A 114 19.73 8.13 -10.57
CA LYS A 114 18.58 8.25 -9.64
C LYS A 114 17.51 7.26 -10.06
N LYS A 115 17.19 6.30 -9.21
CA LYS A 115 16.24 5.23 -9.56
C LYS A 115 14.82 5.51 -9.06
N LEU A 116 14.67 5.80 -7.77
CA LEU A 116 13.36 5.95 -7.14
C LEU A 116 13.27 7.28 -6.39
N PHE A 117 12.07 7.89 -6.41
CA PHE A 117 11.79 9.09 -5.62
C PHE A 117 11.75 8.80 -4.13
N PHE A 118 11.97 9.81 -3.31
CA PHE A 118 11.91 9.68 -1.85
C PHE A 118 10.56 9.15 -1.35
N ALA A 119 9.43 9.57 -1.96
CA ALA A 119 8.11 9.06 -1.61
C ALA A 119 7.97 7.54 -1.84
N GLN A 120 8.59 7.03 -2.92
CA GLN A 120 8.63 5.60 -3.21
C GLN A 120 9.54 4.86 -2.22
N ARG A 121 10.72 5.44 -1.94
CA ARG A 121 11.67 4.95 -0.94
C ARG A 121 10.98 4.78 0.41
N GLU A 122 10.35 5.82 0.90
CA GLU A 122 9.69 5.79 2.20
C GLU A 122 8.58 4.75 2.27
N ALA A 123 7.76 4.61 1.22
CA ALA A 123 6.71 3.59 1.17
C ALA A 123 7.30 2.17 1.23
N VAL A 124 8.34 1.89 0.44
CA VAL A 124 9.03 0.60 0.42
C VAL A 124 9.71 0.31 1.76
N GLU A 125 10.50 1.25 2.26
CA GLU A 125 11.21 1.12 3.55
C GLU A 125 10.25 0.92 4.72
N THR A 126 9.13 1.64 4.74
CA THR A 126 8.10 1.49 5.78
C THR A 126 7.49 0.10 5.77
N ALA A 127 7.12 -0.42 4.59
CA ALA A 127 6.57 -1.77 4.47
C ALA A 127 7.58 -2.82 4.91
N ILE A 128 8.83 -2.71 4.49
CA ILE A 128 9.92 -3.63 4.86
C ILE A 128 10.18 -3.57 6.37
N TRP A 129 10.31 -2.37 6.93
CA TRP A 129 10.56 -2.20 8.36
C TRP A 129 9.47 -2.82 9.22
N LEU A 130 8.21 -2.59 8.89
CA LEU A 130 7.06 -3.19 9.60
C LEU A 130 7.03 -4.71 9.47
N ASN A 131 7.41 -5.25 8.32
CA ASN A 131 7.38 -6.69 8.06
C ASN A 131 8.58 -7.43 8.66
N GLU A 132 9.77 -6.83 8.64
CA GLU A 132 11.01 -7.54 8.90
C GLU A 132 11.70 -7.16 10.21
N VAL A 133 11.56 -5.90 10.64
CA VAL A 133 12.37 -5.29 11.69
C VAL A 133 11.57 -4.91 12.92
N ALA A 134 10.39 -4.33 12.78
CA ALA A 134 9.61 -3.73 13.86
C ALA A 134 9.41 -4.67 15.08
N GLY A 135 9.18 -5.96 14.84
CA GLY A 135 9.01 -6.94 15.92
C GLY A 135 10.27 -7.29 16.71
N ARG A 136 11.44 -6.73 16.35
CA ARG A 136 12.73 -7.04 16.98
C ARG A 136 13.15 -6.03 18.05
N SER A 137 12.46 -4.89 18.15
CA SER A 137 12.71 -3.86 19.15
C SER A 137 11.46 -3.57 19.99
N ASN A 138 11.66 -3.06 21.21
CA ASN A 138 10.55 -2.66 22.06
C ASN A 138 9.74 -1.51 21.43
N ALA A 139 10.41 -0.51 20.85
CA ALA A 139 9.76 0.60 20.16
C ALA A 139 8.94 0.12 18.97
N GLY A 140 9.51 -0.74 18.13
CA GLY A 140 8.79 -1.32 16.98
C GLY A 140 7.62 -2.19 17.38
N THR A 141 7.76 -3.02 18.41
CA THR A 141 6.66 -3.84 18.94
C THR A 141 5.52 -2.96 19.47
N HIS A 142 5.85 -1.86 20.15
CA HIS A 142 4.86 -0.90 20.62
C HIS A 142 4.11 -0.23 19.46
N LEU A 143 4.82 0.21 18.41
CA LEU A 143 4.21 0.77 17.20
C LEU A 143 3.31 -0.24 16.49
N LEU A 144 3.73 -1.49 16.35
CA LEU A 144 2.89 -2.56 15.76
C LEU A 144 1.60 -2.76 16.57
N HIS A 145 1.71 -2.72 17.91
CA HIS A 145 0.54 -2.82 18.78
C HIS A 145 -0.41 -1.64 18.59
N GLN A 146 0.09 -0.40 18.56
CA GLN A 146 -0.71 0.80 18.33
C GLN A 146 -1.44 0.77 16.96
N LEU A 147 -0.74 0.36 15.89
CA LEU A 147 -1.32 0.22 14.56
C LEU A 147 -2.43 -0.82 14.52
N ARG A 148 -2.24 -1.98 15.17
CA ARG A 148 -3.26 -3.04 15.26
C ARG A 148 -4.48 -2.60 16.06
N THR A 149 -4.27 -1.96 17.20
CA THR A 149 -5.35 -1.45 18.06
C THR A 149 -6.16 -0.38 17.32
N GLY A 150 -5.49 0.53 16.62
CA GLY A 150 -6.17 1.54 15.79
C GLY A 150 -7.00 0.91 14.67
N GLN A 151 -6.50 -0.13 14.01
CA GLN A 151 -7.26 -0.86 13.00
C GLN A 151 -8.51 -1.54 13.59
N GLN A 152 -8.38 -2.21 14.74
CA GLN A 152 -9.49 -2.89 15.43
C GLN A 152 -10.58 -1.91 15.91
N ALA A 153 -10.18 -0.72 16.36
CA ALA A 153 -11.11 0.31 16.78
C ALA A 153 -12.00 0.83 15.63
N VAL A 154 -11.45 0.86 14.40
CA VAL A 154 -12.20 1.32 13.21
C VAL A 154 -13.07 0.21 12.62
N SER A 155 -12.67 -1.04 12.75
CA SER A 155 -13.37 -2.17 12.14
C SER A 155 -13.41 -3.37 13.11
N PRO A 156 -14.51 -3.50 13.87
CA PRO A 156 -14.65 -4.57 14.87
C PRO A 156 -14.91 -5.97 14.27
N HIS A 157 -15.10 -6.07 12.95
CA HIS A 157 -15.40 -7.35 12.32
C HIS A 157 -14.16 -8.28 12.32
N PRO A 158 -14.27 -9.56 12.74
CA PRO A 158 -13.12 -10.49 12.81
C PRO A 158 -12.35 -10.66 11.49
N ALA A 159 -13.02 -10.56 10.34
CA ALA A 159 -12.37 -10.59 9.03
C ALA A 159 -11.42 -9.41 8.78
N ASP A 160 -11.54 -8.33 9.57
CA ASP A 160 -10.72 -7.15 9.45
C ASP A 160 -9.42 -7.21 10.28
N HIS A 161 -9.17 -8.33 10.95
CA HIS A 161 -7.94 -8.53 11.74
C HIS A 161 -6.69 -8.82 10.88
N LEU A 162 -6.85 -8.93 9.55
CA LEU A 162 -5.70 -9.06 8.65
C LEU A 162 -4.86 -7.77 8.70
N PRO A 163 -3.53 -7.88 8.83
CA PRO A 163 -2.65 -6.72 8.77
C PRO A 163 -2.84 -5.95 7.46
N ARG A 164 -3.14 -4.67 7.54
CA ARG A 164 -3.35 -3.80 6.39
C ARG A 164 -2.49 -2.56 6.50
N LEU A 165 -1.83 -2.20 5.40
CA LEU A 165 -1.09 -0.96 5.25
C LEU A 165 -1.70 -0.17 4.09
N ALA A 166 -1.92 1.12 4.28
CA ALA A 166 -2.36 2.01 3.24
C ALA A 166 -1.31 3.11 3.00
N PHE A 167 -0.86 3.23 1.75
CA PHE A 167 0.03 4.29 1.31
C PHE A 167 -0.77 5.30 0.48
N LYS A 168 -0.98 6.50 1.02
CA LYS A 168 -1.60 7.60 0.27
C LYS A 168 -0.50 8.27 -0.56
N MET A 169 -0.48 7.99 -1.84
CA MET A 169 0.49 8.55 -2.80
C MET A 169 -0.26 9.34 -3.88
N ALA A 170 0.27 10.50 -4.25
CA ALA A 170 -0.31 11.31 -5.31
C ALA A 170 -0.31 10.58 -6.66
N THR A 171 -1.19 10.97 -7.57
CA THR A 171 -1.21 10.45 -8.93
C THR A 171 0.11 10.79 -9.64
N GLY A 172 0.64 9.85 -10.40
CA GLY A 172 1.92 10.02 -11.11
C GLY A 172 3.18 9.80 -10.28
N THR A 173 3.10 9.60 -8.95
CA THR A 173 4.28 9.39 -8.08
C THR A 173 4.85 7.97 -8.15
N GLY A 174 4.32 7.10 -9.01
CA GLY A 174 4.86 5.76 -9.26
C GLY A 174 4.40 4.70 -8.27
N LYS A 175 3.12 4.66 -7.90
CA LYS A 175 2.53 3.57 -7.10
C LYS A 175 2.91 2.18 -7.63
N THR A 176 2.90 1.99 -8.96
CA THR A 176 3.28 0.72 -9.62
C THR A 176 4.74 0.32 -9.34
N VAL A 177 5.64 1.30 -9.22
CA VAL A 177 7.06 1.03 -8.85
C VAL A 177 7.15 0.49 -7.43
N VAL A 178 6.38 1.06 -6.49
CA VAL A 178 6.31 0.57 -5.12
C VAL A 178 5.79 -0.86 -5.07
N MET A 179 4.73 -1.17 -5.83
CA MET A 179 4.21 -2.55 -5.93
C MET A 179 5.28 -3.50 -6.49
N ALA A 180 5.98 -3.12 -7.56
CA ALA A 180 7.06 -3.90 -8.15
C ALA A 180 8.18 -4.17 -7.14
N ALA A 181 8.62 -3.15 -6.40
CA ALA A 181 9.65 -3.28 -5.38
C ALA A 181 9.22 -4.22 -4.25
N LEU A 182 7.97 -4.11 -3.76
CA LEU A 182 7.44 -5.00 -2.73
C LEU A 182 7.30 -6.46 -3.21
N ILE A 183 6.90 -6.68 -4.46
CA ILE A 183 6.88 -8.01 -5.07
C ILE A 183 8.30 -8.59 -5.10
N LEU A 184 9.28 -7.84 -5.60
CA LEU A 184 10.68 -8.28 -5.63
C LEU A 184 11.23 -8.57 -4.23
N TYR A 185 10.97 -7.68 -3.28
CA TYR A 185 11.37 -7.84 -1.89
C TYR A 185 10.90 -9.17 -1.31
N HIS A 186 9.60 -9.46 -1.39
CA HIS A 186 9.05 -10.71 -0.88
C HIS A 186 9.53 -11.91 -1.68
N TYR A 187 9.50 -11.82 -3.00
CA TYR A 187 9.83 -12.93 -3.89
C TYR A 187 11.28 -13.39 -3.74
N LEU A 188 12.24 -12.46 -3.78
CA LEU A 188 13.66 -12.78 -3.71
C LEU A 188 14.06 -13.27 -2.31
N ASN A 189 13.54 -12.63 -1.27
CA ASN A 189 13.74 -13.12 0.10
C ASN A 189 13.15 -14.51 0.29
N ARG A 190 11.94 -14.79 -0.22
CA ARG A 190 11.31 -16.11 -0.12
C ARG A 190 12.09 -17.20 -0.86
N ARG A 191 12.73 -16.88 -1.96
CA ARG A 191 13.61 -17.82 -2.66
C ARG A 191 14.84 -18.17 -1.83
N GLN A 192 15.45 -17.18 -1.18
CA GLN A 192 16.65 -17.36 -0.37
C GLN A 192 16.32 -17.98 1.00
N TYR A 193 15.26 -17.52 1.64
CA TYR A 193 14.87 -17.90 3.01
C TYR A 193 13.53 -18.64 2.99
N ARG A 194 13.54 -19.89 2.49
CA ARG A 194 12.33 -20.69 2.23
C ARG A 194 11.46 -20.97 3.47
N GLN A 195 12.05 -20.98 4.66
CA GLN A 195 11.35 -21.24 5.91
C GLN A 195 10.87 -19.95 6.60
N ASP A 196 11.31 -18.79 6.14
CA ASP A 196 10.98 -17.53 6.78
C ASP A 196 9.52 -17.15 6.53
N VAL A 197 8.77 -17.06 7.62
CA VAL A 197 7.33 -16.81 7.60
C VAL A 197 6.97 -15.37 7.23
N ARG A 198 7.93 -14.46 7.24
CA ARG A 198 7.71 -13.04 6.93
C ARG A 198 7.49 -12.79 5.44
N PHE A 199 7.96 -13.67 4.57
CA PHE A 199 7.94 -13.47 3.13
C PHE A 199 6.80 -14.23 2.45
N ALA A 200 6.12 -13.55 1.53
CA ALA A 200 5.01 -14.12 0.78
C ALA A 200 5.46 -15.13 -0.28
N ASP A 201 4.63 -16.16 -0.47
CA ASP A 201 4.80 -17.17 -1.52
C ASP A 201 4.13 -16.73 -2.83
N TYR A 202 3.03 -15.98 -2.71
CA TYR A 202 2.15 -15.60 -3.80
C TYR A 202 1.72 -14.15 -3.73
N PHE A 203 1.34 -13.60 -4.88
CA PHE A 203 0.99 -12.20 -5.04
C PHE A 203 -0.36 -12.08 -5.75
N LEU A 204 -1.26 -11.34 -5.15
CA LEU A 204 -2.56 -11.00 -5.72
C LEU A 204 -2.65 -9.49 -5.88
N LEU A 205 -2.72 -9.03 -7.12
CA LEU A 205 -2.97 -7.62 -7.42
C LEU A 205 -4.45 -7.44 -7.71
N VAL A 206 -5.08 -6.54 -7.00
CA VAL A 206 -6.50 -6.23 -7.17
C VAL A 206 -6.65 -4.82 -7.74
N ALA A 207 -7.40 -4.71 -8.82
CA ALA A 207 -7.71 -3.45 -9.49
C ALA A 207 -9.21 -3.17 -9.43
N PRO A 208 -9.65 -1.89 -9.39
CA PRO A 208 -11.08 -1.57 -9.38
C PRO A 208 -11.78 -1.86 -10.71
N GLY A 209 -11.06 -1.88 -11.83
CA GLY A 209 -11.63 -2.10 -13.15
C GLY A 209 -10.69 -2.79 -14.12
N ILE A 210 -11.20 -3.11 -15.31
CA ILE A 210 -10.49 -3.85 -16.34
C ILE A 210 -9.29 -3.04 -16.86
N THR A 211 -9.47 -1.77 -17.14
CA THR A 211 -8.39 -0.90 -17.66
C THR A 211 -7.21 -0.80 -16.70
N ILE A 212 -7.48 -0.69 -15.40
CA ILE A 212 -6.41 -0.64 -14.39
C ILE A 212 -5.75 -2.02 -14.23
N ARG A 213 -6.53 -3.10 -14.26
CA ARG A 213 -6.00 -4.46 -14.28
C ARG A 213 -5.02 -4.67 -15.44
N ASP A 214 -5.39 -4.24 -16.63
CA ASP A 214 -4.56 -4.43 -17.83
C ASP A 214 -3.28 -3.59 -17.75
N ARG A 215 -3.35 -2.39 -17.17
CA ARG A 215 -2.17 -1.58 -16.85
C ARG A 215 -1.24 -2.25 -15.84
N LEU A 216 -1.79 -2.96 -14.84
CA LEU A 216 -0.98 -3.72 -13.89
C LEU A 216 -0.34 -4.96 -14.52
N GLY A 217 -0.78 -5.36 -15.72
CA GLY A 217 -0.14 -6.42 -16.51
C GLY A 217 1.35 -6.22 -16.76
N VAL A 218 1.84 -4.99 -16.72
CA VAL A 218 3.28 -4.66 -16.82
C VAL A 218 4.12 -5.30 -15.68
N LEU A 219 3.49 -5.68 -14.56
CA LEU A 219 4.15 -6.35 -13.44
C LEU A 219 4.37 -7.86 -13.68
N ARG A 220 4.05 -8.38 -14.85
CA ARG A 220 4.47 -9.71 -15.28
C ARG A 220 5.87 -9.64 -15.86
N VAL A 221 6.66 -10.68 -15.58
CA VAL A 221 7.99 -10.82 -16.17
C VAL A 221 7.84 -11.26 -17.64
N ASP A 222 8.63 -10.67 -18.51
CA ASP A 222 8.69 -11.08 -19.90
C ASP A 222 9.31 -12.50 -20.00
N PRO A 223 8.65 -13.45 -20.67
CA PRO A 223 9.20 -14.78 -20.88
C PRO A 223 10.34 -14.84 -21.94
N ALA A 224 10.87 -13.70 -22.38
CA ALA A 224 11.90 -13.63 -23.38
C ALA A 224 13.09 -14.54 -23.04
N PRO A 225 13.63 -15.31 -24.02
CA PRO A 225 14.72 -16.24 -23.80
C PRO A 225 16.04 -15.55 -23.46
N ASP A 226 16.23 -14.31 -23.92
CA ASP A 226 17.39 -13.47 -23.62
C ASP A 226 16.96 -12.26 -22.78
N ARG A 227 17.42 -12.23 -21.54
CA ARG A 227 17.04 -11.20 -20.57
C ARG A 227 17.63 -9.84 -20.85
N HIS A 228 18.70 -9.75 -21.61
CA HIS A 228 19.23 -8.46 -22.08
C HIS A 228 18.23 -7.68 -22.93
N TYR A 229 17.27 -8.38 -23.55
CA TYR A 229 16.20 -7.81 -24.34
C TYR A 229 14.84 -7.84 -23.66
N ALA A 230 14.76 -8.21 -22.39
CA ALA A 230 13.50 -8.25 -21.65
C ALA A 230 12.83 -6.87 -21.60
N GLN A 231 11.57 -6.83 -22.00
CA GLN A 231 10.77 -5.61 -22.09
C GLN A 231 9.83 -5.43 -20.89
N ASP A 232 9.94 -6.27 -19.87
CA ASP A 232 9.11 -6.15 -18.68
C ASP A 232 9.51 -4.94 -17.81
N TYR A 233 8.60 -4.57 -16.93
CA TYR A 233 8.73 -3.38 -16.12
C TYR A 233 9.93 -3.42 -15.16
N TYR A 234 10.30 -4.60 -14.68
CA TYR A 234 11.41 -4.77 -13.76
C TYR A 234 12.76 -4.45 -14.40
N HIS A 235 12.96 -4.89 -15.64
CA HIS A 235 14.17 -4.61 -16.41
C HIS A 235 14.19 -3.17 -16.94
N GLN A 236 13.08 -2.71 -17.55
CA GLN A 236 12.98 -1.33 -18.06
C GLN A 236 13.22 -0.28 -16.99
N ARG A 237 12.72 -0.52 -15.77
CA ARG A 237 12.90 0.38 -14.62
C ARG A 237 14.17 0.11 -13.82
N LYS A 238 14.98 -0.87 -14.24
CA LYS A 238 16.20 -1.29 -13.55
C LYS A 238 15.95 -1.55 -12.07
N LEU A 239 14.90 -2.31 -11.76
CA LEU A 239 14.52 -2.62 -10.38
C LEU A 239 15.21 -3.89 -9.86
N VAL A 240 15.73 -4.73 -10.75
CA VAL A 240 16.39 -5.98 -10.40
C VAL A 240 17.89 -5.82 -10.49
N PRO A 241 18.65 -6.11 -9.42
CA PRO A 241 20.10 -6.24 -9.50
C PRO A 241 20.46 -7.42 -10.42
N LEU A 242 21.56 -7.29 -11.18
CA LEU A 242 22.05 -8.31 -12.13
C LEU A 242 22.13 -9.71 -11.47
N ALA A 243 22.58 -9.78 -10.22
CA ALA A 243 22.70 -11.04 -9.47
C ALA A 243 21.36 -11.76 -9.24
N TYR A 244 20.23 -11.11 -9.46
CA TYR A 244 18.89 -11.67 -9.22
C TYR A 244 18.03 -11.79 -10.47
N GLU A 245 18.53 -11.44 -11.65
CA GLU A 245 17.75 -11.50 -12.91
C GLU A 245 17.24 -12.91 -13.19
N ASP A 246 18.11 -13.93 -13.04
CA ASP A 246 17.73 -15.34 -13.23
C ASP A 246 16.69 -15.83 -12.23
N ALA A 247 16.58 -15.17 -11.08
CA ALA A 247 15.61 -15.54 -10.07
C ALA A 247 14.17 -15.23 -10.46
N LEU A 248 13.93 -14.32 -11.43
CA LEU A 248 12.59 -13.88 -11.82
C LEU A 248 11.79 -14.91 -12.62
N GLU A 249 12.42 -15.92 -13.19
CA GLU A 249 11.80 -16.90 -14.08
C GLU A 249 10.49 -17.50 -13.54
N GLY A 250 10.41 -17.75 -12.25
CA GLY A 250 9.22 -18.35 -11.61
C GLY A 250 8.18 -17.35 -11.11
N LEU A 251 8.36 -16.03 -11.30
CA LEU A 251 7.49 -15.02 -10.68
C LEU A 251 6.07 -15.06 -11.24
N ASN A 252 5.90 -15.20 -12.55
CA ASN A 252 4.59 -15.20 -13.18
C ASN A 252 3.65 -16.31 -12.67
N ALA A 253 4.21 -17.47 -12.34
CA ALA A 253 3.44 -18.57 -11.74
C ALA A 253 2.92 -18.28 -10.33
N ARG A 254 3.42 -17.24 -9.69
CA ARG A 254 3.07 -16.82 -8.33
C ARG A 254 2.28 -15.52 -8.29
N LEU A 255 1.96 -14.93 -9.44
CA LEU A 255 1.33 -13.63 -9.59
C LEU A 255 -0.04 -13.76 -10.26
N VAL A 256 -1.08 -13.33 -9.55
CA VAL A 256 -2.44 -13.18 -10.10
C VAL A 256 -2.80 -11.69 -10.10
N ILE A 257 -3.31 -11.22 -11.23
CA ILE A 257 -3.83 -9.86 -11.39
C ILE A 257 -5.32 -9.99 -11.69
N ALA A 258 -6.17 -9.49 -10.79
CA ALA A 258 -7.61 -9.59 -10.88
C ALA A 258 -8.26 -8.21 -10.75
N ASN A 259 -9.45 -8.04 -11.32
CA ASN A 259 -10.28 -6.91 -10.97
C ASN A 259 -11.26 -7.31 -9.85
N TYR A 260 -11.81 -6.30 -9.17
CA TYR A 260 -12.73 -6.49 -8.05
C TYR A 260 -13.93 -7.39 -8.42
N HIS A 261 -14.55 -7.18 -9.60
CA HIS A 261 -15.72 -7.95 -10.04
C HIS A 261 -15.43 -9.44 -10.28
N GLN A 262 -14.17 -9.83 -10.45
CA GLN A 262 -13.82 -11.24 -10.59
C GLN A 262 -14.02 -12.04 -9.30
N PHE A 263 -14.11 -11.36 -8.14
CA PHE A 263 -14.41 -11.99 -6.85
C PHE A 263 -15.92 -12.18 -6.60
N GLU A 264 -16.77 -11.61 -7.45
CA GLU A 264 -18.20 -11.84 -7.35
C GLU A 264 -18.53 -13.29 -7.72
N PRO A 265 -19.39 -13.97 -6.92
CA PRO A 265 -19.86 -15.30 -7.23
C PRO A 265 -20.56 -15.35 -8.58
N ARG A 266 -20.20 -16.30 -9.42
CA ARG A 266 -20.84 -16.54 -10.72
C ARG A 266 -21.93 -17.57 -10.60
N THR A 267 -22.94 -17.48 -11.46
CA THR A 267 -23.96 -18.52 -11.58
C THR A 267 -23.32 -19.82 -12.09
N LEU A 268 -23.59 -20.93 -11.42
CA LEU A 268 -23.13 -22.23 -11.85
C LEU A 268 -23.90 -22.63 -13.13
N GLN A 269 -23.16 -22.93 -14.20
CA GLN A 269 -23.72 -23.34 -15.50
C GLN A 269 -23.46 -24.84 -15.74
N GLY A 270 -24.40 -25.50 -16.45
CA GLY A 270 -24.25 -26.87 -16.92
C GLY A 270 -24.86 -27.94 -16.01
N ASN A 271 -24.35 -29.18 -16.05
CA ASN A 271 -24.85 -30.35 -15.30
C ASN A 271 -24.78 -30.24 -13.76
N LYS A 272 -24.40 -29.10 -13.24
CA LYS A 272 -24.37 -28.77 -11.80
C LYS A 272 -25.58 -27.96 -11.37
N ARG A 273 -26.70 -28.03 -12.10
CA ARG A 273 -27.95 -27.40 -11.69
C ARG A 273 -28.50 -28.12 -10.47
N GLY A 274 -28.67 -27.37 -9.39
CA GLY A 274 -29.29 -27.89 -8.18
C GLY A 274 -30.81 -27.96 -8.29
N ALA A 275 -31.44 -28.60 -7.31
CA ALA A 275 -32.88 -28.79 -7.22
C ALA A 275 -33.69 -27.49 -7.19
N PHE A 276 -33.05 -26.34 -6.97
CA PHE A 276 -33.67 -25.02 -6.84
C PHE A 276 -33.40 -24.10 -8.04
N ASP A 277 -32.56 -24.53 -9.00
CA ASP A 277 -32.18 -23.71 -10.16
C ASP A 277 -33.38 -23.37 -11.03
N GLY A 278 -33.60 -22.07 -11.24
CA GLY A 278 -34.71 -21.54 -12.01
C GLY A 278 -36.04 -21.42 -11.27
N LYS A 279 -36.17 -21.86 -10.01
CA LYS A 279 -37.36 -21.60 -9.18
C LYS A 279 -37.37 -20.13 -8.73
N ILE A 280 -38.56 -19.58 -8.51
CA ILE A 280 -38.72 -18.22 -8.00
C ILE A 280 -38.73 -18.27 -6.48
N GLY A 281 -37.86 -17.49 -5.84
CA GLY A 281 -37.83 -17.33 -4.40
C GLY A 281 -39.00 -16.49 -3.88
N ALA A 282 -39.16 -16.45 -2.56
CA ALA A 282 -40.19 -15.63 -1.91
C ALA A 282 -40.05 -14.12 -2.17
N ASP A 283 -38.87 -13.67 -2.62
CA ASP A 283 -38.55 -12.29 -3.02
C ASP A 283 -38.86 -12.00 -4.52
N GLY A 284 -39.44 -12.97 -5.26
CA GLY A 284 -39.73 -12.85 -6.67
C GLY A 284 -38.56 -12.98 -7.62
N LYS A 285 -37.34 -13.26 -7.10
CA LYS A 285 -36.15 -13.47 -7.92
C LYS A 285 -35.95 -14.94 -8.25
N LYS A 286 -35.43 -15.23 -9.45
CA LYS A 286 -35.00 -16.58 -9.81
C LYS A 286 -33.88 -17.06 -8.89
N LEU A 287 -34.10 -18.18 -8.22
CA LEU A 287 -33.09 -18.88 -7.48
C LEU A 287 -32.10 -19.49 -8.49
N GLY A 288 -30.84 -19.16 -8.36
CA GLY A 288 -29.75 -19.73 -9.13
C GLY A 288 -28.70 -20.24 -8.15
N GLU A 289 -28.04 -21.33 -8.50
CA GLU A 289 -26.85 -21.74 -7.75
C GLU A 289 -25.70 -20.84 -8.14
N TYR A 290 -25.16 -20.17 -7.14
CA TYR A 290 -23.97 -19.33 -7.27
C TYR A 290 -22.76 -20.05 -6.71
N GLU A 291 -21.58 -19.70 -7.23
CA GLU A 291 -20.32 -20.11 -6.63
C GLU A 291 -20.29 -19.74 -5.14
N ASP A 292 -19.82 -20.65 -4.29
CA ASP A 292 -19.42 -20.30 -2.95
C ASP A 292 -18.04 -19.60 -2.97
N TYR A 293 -17.65 -18.96 -1.86
CA TYR A 293 -16.36 -18.27 -1.77
C TYR A 293 -15.16 -19.18 -1.99
N ALA A 294 -15.24 -20.45 -1.61
CA ALA A 294 -14.17 -21.42 -1.84
C ALA A 294 -14.01 -21.73 -3.33
N GLN A 295 -15.13 -21.79 -4.07
CA GLN A 295 -15.12 -21.96 -5.52
C GLN A 295 -14.56 -20.72 -6.22
N VAL A 296 -14.94 -19.52 -5.78
CA VAL A 296 -14.36 -18.25 -6.28
C VAL A 296 -12.86 -18.23 -6.07
N PHE A 297 -12.39 -18.54 -4.88
CA PHE A 297 -10.96 -18.60 -4.58
C PHE A 297 -10.25 -19.67 -5.43
N ARG A 298 -10.84 -20.84 -5.61
CA ARG A 298 -10.27 -21.89 -6.44
C ARG A 298 -10.18 -21.45 -7.92
N ARG A 299 -11.17 -20.73 -8.42
CA ARG A 299 -11.19 -20.21 -9.78
C ARG A 299 -10.09 -19.16 -10.00
N LEU A 300 -9.87 -18.28 -9.02
CA LEU A 300 -8.90 -17.18 -9.16
C LEU A 300 -7.49 -17.60 -8.76
N LEU A 301 -7.35 -18.39 -7.73
CA LEU A 301 -6.08 -18.72 -7.07
C LEU A 301 -5.76 -20.22 -7.11
N GLY A 302 -6.42 -21.00 -8.00
CA GLY A 302 -6.28 -22.46 -8.07
C GLY A 302 -4.86 -22.95 -8.38
N GLY A 303 -3.99 -22.09 -8.93
CA GLY A 303 -2.57 -22.38 -9.11
C GLY A 303 -1.72 -22.20 -7.84
N PHE A 304 -2.29 -21.67 -6.75
CA PHE A 304 -1.57 -21.46 -5.50
C PHE A 304 -1.71 -22.68 -4.57
N ARG A 305 -0.63 -23.04 -3.93
CA ARG A 305 -0.63 -24.18 -3.00
C ARG A 305 -1.35 -23.78 -1.70
N PRO A 306 -2.20 -24.65 -1.13
CA PRO A 306 -2.79 -24.43 0.18
C PRO A 306 -1.72 -24.18 1.26
N GLY A 307 -1.99 -23.23 2.16
CA GLY A 307 -1.05 -22.85 3.21
C GLY A 307 0.07 -21.88 2.78
N GLY A 308 0.16 -21.53 1.50
CA GLY A 308 1.08 -20.51 1.03
C GLY A 308 0.65 -19.11 1.51
N ARG A 309 1.63 -18.26 1.80
CA ARG A 309 1.39 -16.87 2.24
C ARG A 309 1.13 -15.98 1.06
N LEU A 310 0.06 -15.20 1.15
CA LEU A 310 -0.40 -14.32 0.10
C LEU A 310 -0.16 -12.86 0.48
N LEU A 311 0.55 -12.12 -0.39
CA LEU A 311 0.56 -10.66 -0.35
C LEU A 311 -0.52 -10.14 -1.30
N VAL A 312 -1.44 -9.35 -0.77
CA VAL A 312 -2.47 -8.68 -1.56
C VAL A 312 -2.09 -7.21 -1.73
N LEU A 313 -1.99 -6.77 -2.97
CA LEU A 313 -1.71 -5.38 -3.36
C LEU A 313 -2.94 -4.81 -4.06
N ASN A 314 -3.59 -3.85 -3.40
CA ASN A 314 -4.76 -3.15 -3.94
C ASN A 314 -4.33 -1.84 -4.57
N ASP A 315 -4.55 -1.68 -5.88
CA ASP A 315 -4.48 -0.38 -6.53
C ASP A 315 -5.81 0.35 -6.40
N GLU A 316 -5.76 1.64 -6.10
CA GLU A 316 -6.94 2.48 -5.83
C GLU A 316 -7.89 1.86 -4.77
N ALA A 317 -7.32 1.43 -3.66
CA ALA A 317 -8.00 0.67 -2.60
C ALA A 317 -9.30 1.32 -2.07
N HIS A 318 -9.46 2.64 -2.22
CA HIS A 318 -10.68 3.36 -1.82
C HIS A 318 -11.93 2.91 -2.60
N HIS A 319 -11.78 2.28 -3.76
CA HIS A 319 -12.89 1.66 -4.50
C HIS A 319 -13.29 0.28 -3.96
N CYS A 320 -12.48 -0.33 -3.11
CA CYS A 320 -12.72 -1.67 -2.56
C CYS A 320 -13.46 -1.67 -1.22
N TYR A 321 -13.77 -0.49 -0.67
CA TYR A 321 -14.52 -0.37 0.58
C TYR A 321 -16.01 -0.20 0.28
N LEU A 322 -16.84 -0.95 1.00
CA LEU A 322 -18.28 -0.70 0.99
C LEU A 322 -18.54 0.71 1.51
N PRO A 323 -19.42 1.49 0.87
CA PRO A 323 -19.81 2.79 1.40
C PRO A 323 -20.36 2.60 2.82
N GLN A 324 -19.86 3.38 3.78
CA GLN A 324 -20.41 3.38 5.12
C GLN A 324 -21.88 3.81 5.01
N VAL A 325 -22.79 2.90 5.26
CA VAL A 325 -24.22 3.21 5.32
C VAL A 325 -24.42 4.05 6.57
N ALA A 326 -24.70 5.34 6.39
CA ALA A 326 -25.07 6.20 7.50
C ALA A 326 -26.23 5.55 8.27
N PRO A 327 -26.21 5.48 9.60
CA PRO A 327 -27.28 4.88 10.38
C PRO A 327 -28.60 5.62 10.04
N GLY A 328 -29.55 4.90 9.43
CA GLY A 328 -30.85 5.43 9.05
C GLY A 328 -31.22 5.43 7.56
N ARG A 329 -30.30 5.16 6.64
CA ARG A 329 -30.65 4.94 5.23
C ARG A 329 -30.71 3.44 4.93
N LYS A 330 -31.91 2.93 4.70
CA LYS A 330 -32.14 1.60 4.13
C LYS A 330 -31.44 1.57 2.75
N ALA A 331 -30.53 0.61 2.56
CA ALA A 331 -29.95 0.36 1.27
C ALA A 331 -31.11 0.17 0.26
N LYS A 332 -31.16 1.00 -0.78
CA LYS A 332 -32.01 0.71 -1.93
C LYS A 332 -31.37 -0.49 -2.63
N ALA A 333 -32.15 -1.58 -2.68
CA ALA A 333 -31.83 -2.79 -3.42
C ALA A 333 -31.62 -2.52 -4.92
#